data_a0b3975b1b67643c6bb42d8b4eff9d5a
#
_entry.id   a0b3975b1b67643c6bb42d8b4eff9d5a
#
_cell.length_a   1.000
_cell.length_b   1.000
_cell.length_c   1.000
_cell.angle_alpha   90.00
_cell.angle_beta   90.00
_cell.angle_gamma   90.00
#
_symmetry.space_group_name_H-M   'P 1'
#
loop_
_entity.id
_entity.type
_entity.pdbx_description
1 polymer ?
#
loop_
_entity_poly.entity_id
_entity_poly.type
_entity_poly.pdbx_seq_one_letter_code
_entity_poly.pdbx_strand_id
1 'polypeptide(L)'
;MKKIISKVKNGIVRFIVKTNRLLGFIPWFWHTEHFYLQLENRYTVWKEDAVFNTEDEARRYIERNVRFIDYEDRINNWPSFPNTSILIIFNK
;
A
#
# COMPACT_ATOMS: atom_id res chain seq x y z
N MET A 1 12.92 -5.28 8.77
CA MET A 1 11.80 -5.50 9.71
C MET A 1 10.66 -4.55 9.36
N LYS A 2 9.44 -5.01 9.49
CA LYS A 2 8.26 -4.21 9.22
C LYS A 2 7.34 -4.22 10.42
N LYS A 3 6.56 -3.16 10.59
CA LYS A 3 5.57 -3.09 11.65
C LYS A 3 4.34 -2.33 11.15
N ILE A 4 3.23 -2.52 11.86
CA ILE A 4 1.98 -1.84 11.57
C ILE A 4 1.74 -0.84 12.69
N ILE A 5 1.45 0.41 12.33
CA ILE A 5 1.00 1.41 13.29
C ILE A 5 -0.40 1.84 12.92
N SER A 6 -1.20 2.20 13.91
CA SER A 6 -2.51 2.76 13.65
C SER A 6 -2.46 4.27 13.85
N LYS A 7 -3.20 5.00 13.04
CA LYS A 7 -3.26 6.45 13.12
C LYS A 7 -4.70 6.89 12.89
N VAL A 8 -5.16 7.81 13.71
CA VAL A 8 -6.51 8.38 13.59
C VAL A 8 -6.39 9.76 13.00
N LYS A 9 -7.15 10.02 11.94
CA LYS A 9 -7.23 11.34 11.33
C LYS A 9 -8.67 11.60 10.94
N ASN A 10 -9.24 12.69 11.42
CA ASN A 10 -10.64 13.06 11.16
C ASN A 10 -11.63 11.95 11.51
N GLY A 11 -11.38 11.24 12.62
CA GLY A 11 -12.24 10.15 13.06
C GLY A 11 -12.07 8.84 12.29
N ILE A 12 -11.17 8.79 11.32
CA ILE A 12 -10.92 7.60 10.52
C ILE A 12 -9.61 6.95 10.96
N VAL A 13 -9.67 5.65 11.27
CA VAL A 13 -8.49 4.89 11.66
C VAL A 13 -7.84 4.30 10.42
N ARG A 14 -6.54 4.49 10.30
CA ARG A 14 -5.74 3.92 9.21
C ARG A 14 -4.63 3.07 9.79
N PHE A 15 -4.27 2.02 9.08
CA PHE A 15 -3.20 1.12 9.46
C PHE A 15 -2.05 1.27 8.46
N ILE A 16 -0.91 1.71 8.96
CA ILE A 16 0.24 2.09 8.14
C ILE A 16 1.35 1.08 8.34
N VAL A 17 1.84 0.54 7.24
CA VAL A 17 2.98 -0.38 7.29
C VAL A 17 4.25 0.44 7.24
N LYS A 18 5.08 0.27 8.27
CA LYS A 18 6.39 0.93 8.38
C LYS A 18 7.49 -0.09 8.20
N THR A 19 8.58 0.35 7.62
CA THR A 19 9.78 -0.46 7.47
C THR A 19 11.00 0.34 7.90
N ASN A 20 12.01 -0.34 8.42
CA ASN A 20 13.29 0.28 8.74
C ASN A 20 14.39 -0.17 7.77
N ARG A 21 13.99 -0.56 6.57
CA ARG A 21 14.93 -0.96 5.51
C ARG A 21 14.73 -0.10 4.28
N LEU A 22 15.84 0.34 3.71
CA LEU A 22 15.83 1.03 2.43
C LEU A 22 16.09 0.00 1.35
N LEU A 23 15.28 0.02 0.28
CA LEU A 23 15.36 -0.93 -0.83
C LEU A 23 15.24 -2.39 -0.39
N GLY A 24 14.67 -2.61 0.79
CA GLY A 24 14.42 -3.94 1.32
C GLY A 24 15.57 -4.57 2.08
N PHE A 25 16.79 -4.01 2.06
CA PHE A 25 17.93 -4.63 2.71
C PHE A 25 18.88 -3.68 3.45
N ILE A 26 18.91 -2.39 3.12
CA ILE A 26 19.81 -1.44 3.79
C ILE A 26 19.15 -0.93 5.07
N PRO A 27 19.80 -1.03 6.25
CA PRO A 27 19.24 -0.46 7.48
C PRO A 27 18.96 1.03 7.33
N TRP A 28 17.81 1.45 7.78
CA TRP A 28 17.35 2.83 7.63
C TRP A 28 16.48 3.23 8.81
N PHE A 29 16.04 4.48 8.85
CA PHE A 29 15.06 4.91 9.84
C PHE A 29 13.67 4.38 9.48
N TRP A 30 12.77 4.34 10.46
CA TRP A 30 11.40 3.92 10.22
C TRP A 30 10.69 4.88 9.30
N HIS A 31 10.15 4.37 8.22
CA HIS A 31 9.42 5.16 7.23
C HIS A 31 8.27 4.33 6.67
N THR A 32 7.31 5.01 6.03
CA THR A 32 6.16 4.34 5.46
C THR A 32 6.57 3.48 4.27
N GLU A 33 6.15 2.23 4.26
CA GLU A 33 6.36 1.32 3.15
C GLU A 33 5.51 1.78 1.96
N HIS A 34 5.91 1.43 0.76
CA HIS A 34 5.13 1.75 -0.44
C HIS A 34 5.20 0.58 -1.42
N PHE A 35 4.26 0.57 -2.35
CA PHE A 35 4.19 -0.42 -3.41
C PHE A 35 3.79 0.26 -4.71
N TYR A 36 4.00 -0.45 -5.82
CA TYR A 36 3.71 0.05 -7.15
C TYR A 36 2.50 -0.67 -7.72
N LEU A 37 1.58 0.07 -8.30
CA LEU A 37 0.44 -0.49 -9.01
C LEU A 37 0.80 -0.63 -10.48
N GLN A 38 0.49 -1.79 -11.04
CA GLN A 38 0.78 -2.12 -12.42
C GLN A 38 -0.48 -2.43 -13.19
N LEU A 39 -0.48 -2.09 -14.46
CA LEU A 39 -1.51 -2.55 -15.38
C LEU A 39 -1.14 -3.94 -15.89
N GLU A 40 -2.08 -4.59 -16.53
CA GLU A 40 -1.97 -5.95 -17.03
C GLU A 40 -0.74 -6.16 -17.95
N ASN A 41 -0.31 -5.14 -18.68
CA ASN A 41 0.87 -5.17 -19.52
C ASN A 41 2.17 -4.89 -18.75
N ARG A 42 2.10 -4.87 -17.43
CA ARG A 42 3.22 -4.67 -16.51
C ARG A 42 3.84 -3.29 -16.50
N TYR A 43 3.16 -2.31 -17.04
CA TYR A 43 3.60 -0.94 -16.85
C TYR A 43 3.28 -0.47 -15.44
N THR A 44 4.29 0.07 -14.77
CA THR A 44 4.08 0.71 -13.47
C THR A 44 3.41 2.06 -13.73
N VAL A 45 2.26 2.25 -13.10
CA VAL A 45 1.46 3.43 -13.34
C VAL A 45 1.71 4.48 -12.26
N TRP A 46 1.76 4.05 -11.00
CA TRP A 46 1.99 4.98 -9.89
C TRP A 46 2.46 4.22 -8.65
N LYS A 47 2.92 5.01 -7.69
CA LYS A 47 3.35 4.51 -6.40
C LYS A 47 2.29 4.85 -5.37
N GLU A 48 2.02 3.93 -4.45
CA GLU A 48 1.04 4.13 -3.39
C GLU A 48 1.65 3.74 -2.05
N ASP A 49 1.36 4.54 -1.01
CA ASP A 49 1.81 4.22 0.33
C ASP A 49 1.01 3.04 0.89
N ALA A 50 1.66 2.22 1.69
CA ALA A 50 1.03 1.06 2.31
C ALA A 50 0.20 1.49 3.51
N VAL A 51 -0.95 2.10 3.23
CA VAL A 51 -1.92 2.59 4.20
C VAL A 51 -3.25 1.91 3.93
N PHE A 52 -3.78 1.24 4.92
CA PHE A 52 -4.97 0.41 4.75
C PHE A 52 -6.05 0.76 5.78
N ASN A 53 -7.28 0.42 5.46
CA ASN A 53 -8.41 0.66 6.36
C ASN A 53 -8.53 -0.38 7.46
N THR A 54 -7.95 -1.55 7.28
CA THR A 54 -8.02 -2.63 8.26
C THR A 54 -6.64 -3.18 8.56
N GLU A 55 -6.48 -3.70 9.77
CA GLU A 55 -5.24 -4.34 10.18
C GLU A 55 -4.97 -5.60 9.36
N ASP A 56 -6.03 -6.33 9.00
CA ASP A 56 -5.89 -7.55 8.21
C ASP A 56 -5.26 -7.28 6.84
N GLU A 57 -5.64 -6.19 6.20
CA GLU A 57 -5.03 -5.81 4.94
C GLU A 57 -3.55 -5.48 5.10
N ALA A 58 -3.20 -4.75 6.16
CA ALA A 58 -1.81 -4.42 6.44
C ALA A 58 -0.98 -5.67 6.68
N ARG A 59 -1.53 -6.63 7.43
CA ARG A 59 -0.84 -7.90 7.66
C ARG A 59 -0.68 -8.70 6.39
N ARG A 60 -1.71 -8.74 5.56
CA ARG A 60 -1.64 -9.44 4.28
C ARG A 60 -0.57 -8.84 3.39
N TYR A 61 -0.46 -7.53 3.38
CA TYR A 61 0.58 -6.84 2.64
C TYR A 61 1.98 -7.31 3.08
N ILE A 62 2.20 -7.35 4.40
CA ILE A 62 3.48 -7.79 4.95
C ILE A 62 3.75 -9.26 4.63
N GLU A 63 2.75 -10.12 4.81
CA GLU A 63 2.91 -11.56 4.59
C GLU A 63 3.23 -11.90 3.14
N ARG A 64 2.60 -11.19 2.21
CA ARG A 64 2.85 -11.40 0.79
C ARG A 64 4.19 -10.84 0.36
N ASN A 65 4.76 -9.95 1.16
CA ASN A 65 6.01 -9.28 0.82
C ASN A 65 5.97 -8.68 -0.57
N VAL A 66 4.85 -8.03 -0.90
CA VAL A 66 4.63 -7.51 -2.25
C VAL A 66 5.27 -6.14 -2.42
N ARG A 67 5.79 -5.91 -3.61
CA ARG A 67 6.27 -4.60 -4.04
C ARG A 67 5.44 -4.09 -5.21
N PHE A 68 4.88 -5.01 -5.99
CA PHE A 68 4.06 -4.69 -7.15
C PHE A 68 2.72 -5.38 -6.99
N ILE A 69 1.64 -4.66 -7.25
CA ILE A 69 0.28 -5.18 -7.19
C ILE A 69 -0.41 -4.81 -8.49
N ASP A 70 -1.05 -5.78 -9.12
CA ASP A 70 -1.84 -5.50 -10.30
C ASP A 70 -3.04 -4.63 -9.94
N TYR A 71 -3.37 -3.69 -10.80
CA TYR A 71 -4.46 -2.77 -10.57
C TYR A 71 -5.79 -3.48 -10.32
N GLU A 72 -6.08 -4.51 -11.11
CA GLU A 72 -7.31 -5.27 -10.92
C GLU A 72 -7.35 -6.02 -9.60
N ASP A 73 -6.21 -6.61 -9.21
CA ASP A 73 -6.13 -7.28 -7.92
C ASP A 73 -6.36 -6.28 -6.79
N ARG A 74 -5.78 -5.10 -6.89
CA ARG A 74 -5.92 -4.06 -5.88
C ARG A 74 -7.38 -3.64 -5.71
N ILE A 75 -8.10 -3.49 -6.82
CA ILE A 75 -9.52 -3.12 -6.77
C ILE A 75 -10.37 -4.25 -6.20
N ASN A 76 -10.14 -5.48 -6.66
CA ASN A 76 -11.05 -6.58 -6.39
C ASN A 76 -10.79 -7.28 -5.06
N ASN A 77 -9.55 -7.28 -4.59
CA ASN A 77 -9.15 -8.11 -3.45
C ASN A 77 -8.62 -7.32 -2.25
N TRP A 78 -8.61 -6.00 -2.33
CA TRP A 78 -8.13 -5.14 -1.25
C TRP A 78 -9.21 -4.12 -0.90
N PRO A 79 -9.97 -4.35 0.19
CA PRO A 79 -11.13 -3.51 0.52
C PRO A 79 -10.86 -2.03 0.71
N SER A 80 -9.65 -1.63 1.09
CA SER A 80 -9.35 -0.22 1.29
C SER A 80 -9.18 0.56 -0.01
N PHE A 81 -9.14 -0.10 -1.15
CA PHE A 81 -9.22 0.56 -2.44
C PHE A 81 -10.71 0.72 -2.79
N PRO A 82 -11.12 1.76 -3.50
CA PRO A 82 -10.30 2.63 -4.30
C PRO A 82 -9.83 3.88 -3.57
N ASN A 83 -8.67 4.37 -3.99
CA ASN A 83 -8.23 5.70 -3.67
C ASN A 83 -8.87 6.66 -4.66
N THR A 84 -9.51 7.71 -4.15
CA THR A 84 -10.25 8.65 -4.99
C THR A 84 -9.38 9.29 -6.07
N SER A 85 -8.16 9.65 -5.73
CA SER A 85 -7.25 10.27 -6.70
C SER A 85 -6.94 9.36 -7.88
N ILE A 86 -6.79 8.06 -7.60
CA ILE A 86 -6.50 7.07 -8.64
C ILE A 86 -7.70 6.91 -9.57
N LEU A 87 -8.91 6.87 -9.00
CA LEU A 87 -10.12 6.75 -9.80
C LEU A 87 -10.28 7.91 -10.76
N ILE A 88 -9.95 9.11 -10.33
CA ILE A 88 -10.03 10.29 -11.19
C ILE A 88 -9.12 10.14 -12.40
N ILE A 89 -7.93 9.59 -12.22
CA ILE A 89 -6.99 9.37 -13.31
C ILE A 89 -7.56 8.43 -14.36
N PHE A 90 -8.24 7.38 -13.92
CA PHE A 90 -8.79 6.39 -14.86
C PHE A 90 -10.13 6.77 -15.45
N ASN A 91 -10.79 7.76 -14.92
CA ASN A 91 -12.09 8.19 -15.42
C ASN A 91 -11.99 9.26 -16.49
N LYS A 92 -10.81 9.53 -16.93
CA LYS A 92 -10.60 10.42 -18.07
C LYS A 92 -10.58 9.61 -19.37
#